data_02f891fcf5523a2b89517b0beec2fcfb
#
_entry.id   02f891fcf5523a2b89517b0beec2fcfb
#
_cell.length_a   1.000
_cell.length_b   1.000
_cell.length_c   1.000
_cell.angle_alpha   90.00
_cell.angle_beta   90.00
_cell.angle_gamma   90.00
#
_symmetry.space_group_name_H-M   'P 1'
#
loop_
_entity.id
_entity.type
_entity.pdbx_description
1 polymer ?
#
loop_
_entity_poly.entity_id
_entity_poly.type
_entity_poly.pdbx_seq_one_letter_code
_entity_poly.pdbx_strand_id
1 'polypeptide(L)'
;MALESKTHTKTGANIAIIGAGASGCICAYLLQKEGFDVTLFDKGMPLRTLLPTGGGRCNLAHAEYDFKDLAKNYPRGEKFLYSVFSKFSTYDTLALFDELGVETYTQEDERIFPTSNSAKDVREKILNNLKNVQIQKEEVIKIEKFDSGFKILATPNYSKNKKMCEYLFSHVIIAIGGHSNFDFLKNFEIKIIPPKPSLVGLNTKEKSKEISGVVVKNANYNGLTDNLLFTHFGISGPLAYKISSIKARDNFPYKLNFDLHPQEINLQELLNTNPHKDVKNILSKFIPHGLIKYLIGDIADIKAHKIDGKTRDFILSKLHNLELTVIGTNKGEETVTAGGIDLSEINPKTMELKKYQNIYCTGEALNIDGFCGGYNLQNAWSTAFVAKEAITDFS
;
A
#
# COMPACT_ATOMS: atom_id res chain seq x y z
N MET A 1 -10.97 35.88 28.96
CA MET A 1 -11.19 34.50 29.36
C MET A 1 -9.85 33.80 29.21
N ALA A 2 -9.20 33.43 30.31
CA ALA A 2 -7.84 32.94 30.34
C ALA A 2 -7.77 31.57 29.69
N LEU A 3 -6.81 31.37 28.79
CA LEU A 3 -6.38 30.08 28.27
C LEU A 3 -5.64 29.35 29.41
N GLU A 4 -6.23 28.28 29.96
CA GLU A 4 -5.51 27.36 30.83
C GLU A 4 -4.51 26.55 29.97
N SER A 5 -3.25 26.96 30.01
CA SER A 5 -2.14 26.15 29.52
C SER A 5 -1.84 25.05 30.54
N LYS A 6 -2.27 23.83 30.30
CA LYS A 6 -1.79 22.68 31.06
C LYS A 6 -0.44 22.24 30.44
N THR A 7 0.64 22.67 31.05
CA THR A 7 1.98 22.18 30.75
C THR A 7 2.44 21.24 31.87
N HIS A 8 2.56 19.94 31.53
CA HIS A 8 3.36 18.99 32.32
C HIS A 8 4.13 18.11 31.35
N THR A 9 5.37 18.49 31.04
CA THR A 9 6.27 17.69 30.21
C THR A 9 7.62 17.52 30.91
N LYS A 10 8.12 16.30 30.95
CA LYS A 10 9.49 16.01 31.42
C LYS A 10 10.56 16.55 30.46
N THR A 11 10.26 16.71 29.18
CA THR A 11 11.19 17.11 28.12
C THR A 11 10.96 18.53 27.61
N GLY A 12 9.89 19.22 28.00
CA GLY A 12 9.52 20.55 27.53
C GLY A 12 9.02 20.62 26.08
N ALA A 13 9.11 19.56 25.30
CA ALA A 13 8.62 19.50 23.91
C ALA A 13 7.23 18.83 23.84
N ASN A 14 6.30 19.50 23.16
CA ASN A 14 4.97 18.98 22.86
C ASN A 14 4.82 18.74 21.33
N ILE A 15 4.23 17.62 20.97
CA ILE A 15 4.23 17.09 19.61
C ILE A 15 2.81 16.90 19.13
N ALA A 16 2.48 17.49 17.98
CA ALA A 16 1.25 17.22 17.25
C ALA A 16 1.49 16.15 16.19
N ILE A 17 0.64 15.12 16.17
CA ILE A 17 0.58 14.13 15.09
C ILE A 17 -0.74 14.30 14.36
N ILE A 18 -0.69 14.52 13.05
CA ILE A 18 -1.86 14.72 12.21
C ILE A 18 -2.15 13.46 11.42
N GLY A 19 -3.20 12.75 11.79
CA GLY A 19 -3.61 11.45 11.25
C GLY A 19 -3.36 10.31 12.23
N ALA A 20 -4.42 9.65 12.68
CA ALA A 20 -4.38 8.48 13.55
C ALA A 20 -4.45 7.16 12.74
N GLY A 21 -3.75 7.11 11.62
CA GLY A 21 -3.52 5.89 10.83
C GLY A 21 -2.40 5.03 11.43
N ALA A 22 -1.92 4.06 10.65
CA ALA A 22 -0.88 3.13 11.04
C ALA A 22 0.39 3.85 11.54
N SER A 23 0.98 4.73 10.72
CA SER A 23 2.22 5.43 11.09
C SER A 23 2.00 6.41 12.25
N GLY A 24 0.88 7.15 12.27
CA GLY A 24 0.60 8.13 13.32
C GLY A 24 0.44 7.51 14.70
N CYS A 25 -0.29 6.40 14.81
CA CYS A 25 -0.47 5.69 16.09
C CYS A 25 0.83 5.07 16.60
N ILE A 26 1.65 4.48 15.73
CA ILE A 26 2.95 3.93 16.14
C ILE A 26 3.92 5.04 16.51
N CYS A 27 3.94 6.15 15.78
CA CYS A 27 4.74 7.31 16.14
C CYS A 27 4.35 7.86 17.53
N ALA A 28 3.04 7.98 17.78
CA ALA A 28 2.52 8.39 19.10
C ALA A 28 2.93 7.44 20.21
N TYR A 29 2.83 6.12 19.97
CA TYR A 29 3.27 5.09 20.90
C TYR A 29 4.76 5.23 21.25
N LEU A 30 5.61 5.34 20.26
CA LEU A 30 7.05 5.43 20.44
C LEU A 30 7.46 6.73 21.17
N LEU A 31 6.87 7.86 20.82
CA LEU A 31 7.16 9.15 21.46
C LEU A 31 6.68 9.23 22.90
N GLN A 32 5.49 8.70 23.24
CA GLN A 32 5.04 8.68 24.62
C GLN A 32 5.96 7.84 25.54
N LYS A 33 6.57 6.77 25.00
CA LYS A 33 7.57 5.97 25.74
C LYS A 33 8.80 6.77 26.13
N GLU A 34 9.21 7.70 25.29
CA GLU A 34 10.32 8.63 25.56
C GLU A 34 9.91 9.79 26.48
N GLY A 35 8.63 9.86 26.89
CA GLY A 35 8.12 10.84 27.83
C GLY A 35 7.69 12.18 27.20
N PHE A 36 7.50 12.23 25.88
CA PHE A 36 6.95 13.40 25.20
C PHE A 36 5.45 13.57 25.44
N ASP A 37 5.01 14.84 25.45
CA ASP A 37 3.59 15.18 25.41
C ASP A 37 3.07 15.11 23.97
N VAL A 38 2.20 14.13 23.70
CA VAL A 38 1.74 13.82 22.33
C VAL A 38 0.24 14.05 22.21
N THR A 39 -0.14 14.89 21.22
CA THR A 39 -1.53 15.05 20.79
C THR A 39 -1.72 14.51 19.38
N LEU A 40 -2.60 13.54 19.23
CA LEU A 40 -2.92 12.86 17.98
C LEU A 40 -4.26 13.39 17.44
N PHE A 41 -4.27 14.03 16.29
CA PHE A 41 -5.45 14.58 15.62
C PHE A 41 -5.96 13.64 14.55
N ASP A 42 -7.23 13.29 14.58
CA ASP A 42 -7.89 12.59 13.48
C ASP A 42 -9.38 12.94 13.40
N LYS A 43 -9.88 13.14 12.20
CA LYS A 43 -11.31 13.39 11.96
C LYS A 43 -12.18 12.13 12.05
N GLY A 44 -11.59 10.96 12.07
CA GLY A 44 -12.27 9.67 12.03
C GLY A 44 -11.96 8.79 13.23
N MET A 45 -12.21 7.51 13.03
CA MET A 45 -11.85 6.47 13.99
C MET A 45 -10.37 6.11 13.82
N PRO A 46 -9.55 6.16 14.88
CA PRO A 46 -8.16 5.76 14.80
C PRO A 46 -7.97 4.35 14.25
N LEU A 47 -6.95 4.16 13.39
CA LEU A 47 -6.61 2.90 12.73
C LEU A 47 -7.76 2.29 11.88
N ARG A 48 -8.68 3.11 11.39
CA ARG A 48 -9.79 2.64 10.55
C ARG A 48 -9.27 1.94 9.28
N THR A 49 -8.25 2.48 8.66
CA THR A 49 -7.65 1.94 7.43
C THR A 49 -6.88 0.64 7.64
N LEU A 50 -6.53 0.30 8.90
CA LEU A 50 -5.91 -0.97 9.23
C LEU A 50 -6.89 -2.14 9.14
N LEU A 51 -8.18 -1.91 9.44
CA LEU A 51 -9.19 -2.96 9.55
C LEU A 51 -9.39 -3.81 8.29
N PRO A 52 -9.41 -3.26 7.06
CA PRO A 52 -9.57 -4.07 5.85
C PRO A 52 -8.26 -4.74 5.37
N THR A 53 -7.10 -4.38 5.94
CA THR A 53 -5.81 -4.88 5.45
C THR A 53 -5.68 -6.40 5.61
N GLY A 54 -5.03 -7.05 4.65
CA GLY A 54 -4.85 -8.50 4.65
C GLY A 54 -6.18 -9.27 4.68
N GLY A 55 -7.27 -8.70 4.13
CA GLY A 55 -8.60 -9.31 4.19
C GLY A 55 -9.21 -9.32 5.60
N GLY A 56 -8.93 -8.29 6.41
CA GLY A 56 -9.39 -8.18 7.79
C GLY A 56 -8.49 -8.85 8.82
N ARG A 57 -7.36 -9.44 8.38
CA ARG A 57 -6.40 -10.15 9.26
C ARG A 57 -5.21 -9.28 9.67
N CYS A 58 -4.96 -8.17 9.00
CA CYS A 58 -3.79 -7.29 9.16
C CYS A 58 -2.48 -7.95 8.72
N ASN A 59 -2.11 -7.80 7.45
CA ASN A 59 -0.78 -8.21 6.96
C ASN A 59 0.26 -7.17 7.41
N LEU A 60 0.93 -7.44 8.54
CA LEU A 60 1.79 -6.49 9.25
C LEU A 60 3.08 -6.15 8.50
N ALA A 61 3.67 -7.14 7.85
CA ALA A 61 4.95 -7.03 7.16
C ALA A 61 5.14 -8.19 6.18
N HIS A 62 6.29 -8.24 5.53
CA HIS A 62 6.77 -9.36 4.72
C HIS A 62 8.06 -9.92 5.32
N ALA A 63 8.28 -11.22 5.26
CA ALA A 63 9.46 -11.88 5.80
C ALA A 63 10.71 -11.67 4.93
N GLU A 64 10.90 -10.45 4.45
CA GLU A 64 12.12 -10.00 3.80
C GLU A 64 12.98 -9.25 4.82
N TYR A 65 14.13 -9.79 5.11
CA TYR A 65 14.99 -9.33 6.21
C TYR A 65 16.21 -8.52 5.74
N ASP A 66 16.61 -8.64 4.48
CA ASP A 66 17.59 -7.73 3.91
C ASP A 66 16.91 -6.40 3.54
N PHE A 67 17.40 -5.31 4.10
CA PHE A 67 16.78 -3.99 3.92
C PHE A 67 16.81 -3.48 2.46
N LYS A 68 17.77 -3.94 1.64
CA LYS A 68 17.84 -3.58 0.22
C LYS A 68 16.83 -4.40 -0.59
N ASP A 69 16.72 -5.70 -0.29
CA ASP A 69 15.75 -6.57 -0.95
C ASP A 69 14.32 -6.18 -0.55
N LEU A 70 14.11 -5.82 0.72
CA LEU A 70 12.86 -5.24 1.19
C LEU A 70 12.48 -3.98 0.36
N ALA A 71 13.41 -3.07 0.15
CA ALA A 71 13.16 -1.82 -0.58
C ALA A 71 12.87 -2.01 -2.07
N LYS A 72 13.35 -3.09 -2.72
CA LYS A 72 13.04 -3.42 -4.13
C LYS A 72 11.54 -3.64 -4.40
N ASN A 73 10.77 -3.90 -3.34
CA ASN A 73 9.32 -4.08 -3.44
C ASN A 73 8.53 -2.76 -3.48
N TYR A 74 9.22 -1.63 -3.58
CA TYR A 74 8.60 -0.30 -3.67
C TYR A 74 8.89 0.36 -5.02
N PRO A 75 7.95 0.32 -5.97
CA PRO A 75 8.11 0.99 -7.28
C PRO A 75 8.40 2.49 -7.15
N ARG A 76 7.98 3.10 -6.04
CA ARG A 76 8.29 4.48 -5.67
C ARG A 76 8.89 4.54 -4.28
N GLY A 77 10.10 5.12 -4.18
CA GLY A 77 10.78 5.31 -2.91
C GLY A 77 11.88 4.32 -2.59
N GLU A 78 12.21 3.35 -3.45
CA GLU A 78 13.23 2.31 -3.20
C GLU A 78 14.52 2.89 -2.59
N LYS A 79 15.19 3.81 -3.29
CA LYS A 79 16.46 4.40 -2.84
C LYS A 79 16.33 5.22 -1.55
N PHE A 80 15.20 5.88 -1.36
CA PHE A 80 14.90 6.63 -0.16
C PHE A 80 14.78 5.69 1.04
N LEU A 81 14.13 4.56 0.84
CA LEU A 81 13.85 3.56 1.87
C LEU A 81 15.11 2.79 2.34
N TYR A 82 16.21 2.79 1.58
CA TYR A 82 17.47 2.21 2.07
C TYR A 82 17.90 2.83 3.41
N SER A 83 17.81 4.15 3.53
CA SER A 83 18.15 4.83 4.79
C SER A 83 17.15 4.55 5.91
N VAL A 84 15.88 4.37 5.58
CA VAL A 84 14.82 4.10 6.55
C VAL A 84 14.91 2.66 7.06
N PHE A 85 14.98 1.69 6.15
CA PHE A 85 14.99 0.26 6.50
C PHE A 85 16.31 -0.20 7.13
N SER A 86 17.42 0.53 6.90
CA SER A 86 18.66 0.27 7.63
C SER A 86 18.58 0.62 9.13
N LYS A 87 17.57 1.42 9.53
CA LYS A 87 17.31 1.78 10.93
C LYS A 87 16.17 0.97 11.55
N PHE A 88 15.17 0.60 10.75
CA PHE A 88 14.00 -0.14 11.20
C PHE A 88 13.48 -1.06 10.08
N SER A 89 13.77 -2.31 10.17
CA SER A 89 13.47 -3.36 9.19
C SER A 89 12.31 -4.26 9.64
N THR A 90 12.14 -5.38 8.95
CA THR A 90 11.14 -6.40 9.32
C THR A 90 11.42 -6.98 10.71
N TYR A 91 12.67 -7.21 11.11
CA TYR A 91 13.00 -7.68 12.46
C TYR A 91 12.50 -6.73 13.55
N ASP A 92 12.73 -5.43 13.35
CA ASP A 92 12.32 -4.41 14.30
C ASP A 92 10.79 -4.31 14.37
N THR A 93 10.11 -4.53 13.25
CA THR A 93 8.65 -4.61 13.21
C THR A 93 8.12 -5.78 14.04
N LEU A 94 8.72 -6.97 13.92
CA LEU A 94 8.33 -8.12 14.76
C LEU A 94 8.52 -7.83 16.24
N ALA A 95 9.67 -7.26 16.62
CA ALA A 95 9.96 -6.88 18.00
C ALA A 95 8.97 -5.82 18.54
N LEU A 96 8.63 -4.83 17.72
CA LEU A 96 7.65 -3.80 18.10
C LEU A 96 6.26 -4.41 18.35
N PHE A 97 5.81 -5.32 17.49
CA PHE A 97 4.49 -5.92 17.64
C PHE A 97 4.44 -6.92 18.78
N ASP A 98 5.53 -7.65 19.07
CA ASP A 98 5.66 -8.48 20.27
C ASP A 98 5.54 -7.62 21.53
N GLU A 99 6.24 -6.48 21.60
CA GLU A 99 6.13 -5.51 22.71
C GLU A 99 4.70 -4.97 22.88
N LEU A 100 3.96 -4.76 21.78
CA LEU A 100 2.55 -4.36 21.80
C LEU A 100 1.61 -5.51 22.21
N GLY A 101 2.13 -6.72 22.42
CA GLY A 101 1.38 -7.92 22.77
C GLY A 101 0.71 -8.58 21.56
N VAL A 102 1.23 -8.36 20.35
CA VAL A 102 0.76 -8.97 19.11
C VAL A 102 1.72 -10.08 18.71
N GLU A 103 1.41 -11.33 19.04
CA GLU A 103 2.11 -12.48 18.50
C GLU A 103 1.88 -12.59 16.99
N THR A 104 2.94 -12.95 16.25
CA THR A 104 2.91 -13.03 14.79
C THR A 104 3.33 -14.39 14.28
N TYR A 105 2.92 -14.71 13.05
CA TYR A 105 3.40 -15.88 12.29
C TYR A 105 3.62 -15.52 10.82
N THR A 106 4.54 -16.24 10.18
CA THR A 106 4.82 -16.10 8.75
C THR A 106 4.06 -17.17 7.97
N GLN A 107 3.36 -16.79 6.91
CA GLN A 107 2.70 -17.72 5.98
C GLN A 107 3.72 -18.29 4.96
N GLU A 108 3.33 -19.33 4.23
CA GLU A 108 4.15 -19.94 3.17
C GLU A 108 4.57 -18.95 2.06
N ASP A 109 3.79 -17.91 1.85
CA ASP A 109 4.05 -16.83 0.89
C ASP A 109 4.76 -15.62 1.53
N GLU A 110 5.45 -15.84 2.64
CA GLU A 110 6.29 -14.89 3.37
C GLU A 110 5.55 -13.66 3.94
N ARG A 111 4.22 -13.63 3.87
CA ARG A 111 3.43 -12.60 4.55
C ARG A 111 3.34 -12.85 6.06
N ILE A 112 3.47 -11.78 6.84
CA ILE A 112 3.43 -11.84 8.30
C ILE A 112 2.08 -11.35 8.80
N PHE A 113 1.40 -12.20 9.59
CA PHE A 113 0.10 -11.92 10.18
C PHE A 113 0.12 -12.09 11.70
N PRO A 114 -0.80 -11.45 12.44
CA PRO A 114 -1.01 -11.77 13.85
C PRO A 114 -1.58 -13.18 13.99
N THR A 115 -1.20 -13.91 15.04
CA THR A 115 -1.73 -15.26 15.36
C THR A 115 -3.25 -15.24 15.54
N SER A 116 -3.80 -14.12 16.02
CA SER A 116 -5.26 -13.90 16.12
C SER A 116 -5.98 -13.82 14.79
N ASN A 117 -5.26 -13.65 13.66
CA ASN A 117 -5.83 -13.39 12.33
C ASN A 117 -6.90 -12.28 12.32
N SER A 118 -6.75 -11.25 13.14
CA SER A 118 -7.73 -10.19 13.35
C SER A 118 -7.10 -8.80 13.35
N ALA A 119 -7.38 -8.01 12.34
CA ALA A 119 -6.99 -6.59 12.28
C ALA A 119 -7.63 -5.77 13.43
N LYS A 120 -8.79 -6.21 13.91
CA LYS A 120 -9.45 -5.59 15.06
C LYS A 120 -8.64 -5.80 16.34
N ASP A 121 -8.12 -7.00 16.57
CA ASP A 121 -7.25 -7.31 17.72
C ASP A 121 -5.97 -6.47 17.70
N VAL A 122 -5.29 -6.41 16.55
CA VAL A 122 -4.10 -5.56 16.38
C VAL A 122 -4.42 -4.10 16.68
N ARG A 123 -5.54 -3.58 16.16
CA ARG A 123 -6.00 -2.22 16.43
C ARG A 123 -6.21 -1.97 17.91
N GLU A 124 -6.91 -2.86 18.59
CA GLU A 124 -7.21 -2.74 20.03
C GLU A 124 -5.92 -2.75 20.87
N LYS A 125 -4.97 -3.62 20.55
CA LYS A 125 -3.67 -3.69 21.22
C LYS A 125 -2.86 -2.41 21.03
N ILE A 126 -2.78 -1.87 19.82
CA ILE A 126 -2.12 -0.57 19.60
C ILE A 126 -2.79 0.53 20.42
N LEU A 127 -4.13 0.66 20.36
CA LEU A 127 -4.85 1.72 21.06
C LEU A 127 -4.75 1.60 22.60
N ASN A 128 -4.77 0.38 23.12
CA ASN A 128 -4.61 0.14 24.56
C ASN A 128 -3.22 0.52 25.10
N ASN A 129 -2.24 0.62 24.20
CA ASN A 129 -0.89 1.09 24.53
C ASN A 129 -0.71 2.61 24.42
N LEU A 130 -1.70 3.36 23.91
CA LEU A 130 -1.67 4.84 23.82
C LEU A 130 -2.21 5.50 25.10
N LYS A 131 -1.70 5.12 26.27
CA LYS A 131 -2.27 5.53 27.57
C LYS A 131 -2.10 7.00 27.89
N ASN A 132 -1.01 7.61 27.45
CA ASN A 132 -0.64 9.01 27.75
C ASN A 132 -0.77 9.92 26.52
N VAL A 133 -1.36 9.43 25.42
CA VAL A 133 -1.58 10.21 24.20
C VAL A 133 -2.96 10.88 24.26
N GLN A 134 -2.98 12.19 24.00
CA GLN A 134 -4.24 12.92 23.85
C GLN A 134 -4.79 12.71 22.43
N ILE A 135 -5.94 12.05 22.29
CA ILE A 135 -6.57 11.83 20.97
C ILE A 135 -7.68 12.86 20.77
N GLN A 136 -7.47 13.77 19.82
CA GLN A 136 -8.43 14.81 19.43
C GLN A 136 -9.21 14.38 18.19
N LYS A 137 -10.55 14.26 18.31
CA LYS A 137 -11.43 13.93 17.18
C LYS A 137 -11.76 15.18 16.37
N GLU A 138 -10.73 15.75 15.77
CA GLU A 138 -10.78 17.02 15.06
C GLU A 138 -10.08 16.93 13.70
N GLU A 139 -10.59 17.70 12.74
CA GLU A 139 -9.94 17.88 11.45
C GLU A 139 -9.01 19.10 11.51
N VAL A 140 -7.72 18.88 11.26
CA VAL A 140 -6.75 19.97 11.11
C VAL A 140 -6.98 20.67 9.80
N ILE A 141 -7.24 21.97 9.88
CA ILE A 141 -7.58 22.83 8.74
C ILE A 141 -6.38 23.63 8.27
N LYS A 142 -5.49 24.02 9.20
CA LYS A 142 -4.33 24.86 8.89
C LYS A 142 -3.22 24.66 9.91
N ILE A 143 -1.98 24.75 9.42
CA ILE A 143 -0.78 24.85 10.24
C ILE A 143 -0.13 26.20 9.94
N GLU A 144 0.24 26.94 10.97
CA GLU A 144 0.96 28.21 10.86
C GLU A 144 2.27 28.08 11.64
N LYS A 145 3.40 28.44 11.01
CA LYS A 145 4.69 28.51 11.68
C LYS A 145 4.85 29.87 12.36
N PHE A 146 5.37 29.88 13.57
CA PHE A 146 5.80 31.09 14.27
C PHE A 146 7.19 30.84 14.90
N ASP A 147 7.79 31.83 15.54
CA ASP A 147 9.22 31.78 15.95
C ASP A 147 9.58 30.60 16.86
N SER A 148 8.68 30.19 17.74
CA SER A 148 8.93 29.12 18.73
C SER A 148 8.21 27.81 18.45
N GLY A 149 7.59 27.64 17.28
CA GLY A 149 6.86 26.39 16.97
C GLY A 149 5.74 26.56 15.92
N PHE A 150 4.65 25.85 16.16
CA PHE A 150 3.53 25.74 15.22
C PHE A 150 2.18 25.97 15.91
N LYS A 151 1.33 26.74 15.27
CA LYS A 151 -0.07 26.87 15.63
C LYS A 151 -0.92 25.99 14.72
N ILE A 152 -1.68 25.10 15.30
CA ILE A 152 -2.61 24.22 14.60
C ILE A 152 -4.02 24.74 14.80
N LEU A 153 -4.73 24.97 13.68
CA LEU A 153 -6.13 25.28 13.66
C LEU A 153 -6.91 24.02 13.30
N ALA A 154 -7.80 23.59 14.20
CA ALA A 154 -8.58 22.37 14.00
C ALA A 154 -10.07 22.61 14.28
N THR A 155 -10.93 21.78 13.69
CA THR A 155 -12.39 21.85 13.88
C THR A 155 -12.95 20.52 14.34
N PRO A 156 -13.79 20.49 15.39
CA PRO A 156 -14.47 19.27 15.81
C PRO A 156 -15.43 18.74 14.74
N ASN A 157 -15.36 17.45 14.45
CA ASN A 157 -16.21 16.82 13.42
C ASN A 157 -17.69 16.78 13.75
N TYR A 158 -18.05 16.85 15.04
CA TYR A 158 -19.41 16.60 15.52
C TYR A 158 -20.17 17.86 15.96
N SER A 159 -19.60 19.05 15.82
CA SER A 159 -20.23 20.29 16.20
C SER A 159 -20.97 20.93 15.04
N LYS A 160 -22.28 21.16 15.17
CA LYS A 160 -23.06 21.99 14.24
C LYS A 160 -22.54 23.44 14.17
N ASN A 161 -21.93 23.94 15.25
CA ASN A 161 -21.19 25.18 15.32
C ASN A 161 -19.70 24.83 15.24
N LYS A 162 -19.12 24.84 14.05
CA LYS A 162 -17.67 24.61 13.80
C LYS A 162 -16.83 25.72 14.43
N LYS A 163 -16.77 25.77 15.76
CA LYS A 163 -15.86 26.66 16.47
C LYS A 163 -14.44 26.12 16.28
N MET A 164 -13.59 26.91 15.66
CA MET A 164 -12.20 26.58 15.44
C MET A 164 -11.46 26.57 16.77
N CYS A 165 -10.69 25.50 17.02
CA CYS A 165 -9.79 25.39 18.16
C CYS A 165 -8.35 25.68 17.71
N GLU A 166 -7.60 26.31 18.58
CA GLU A 166 -6.19 26.66 18.37
C GLU A 166 -5.32 25.91 19.35
N TYR A 167 -4.22 25.35 18.88
CA TYR A 167 -3.25 24.59 19.64
C TYR A 167 -1.84 25.02 19.27
N LEU A 168 -0.92 25.00 20.25
CA LEU A 168 0.48 25.34 20.05
C LEU A 168 1.37 24.13 20.29
N PHE A 169 2.30 23.85 19.36
CA PHE A 169 3.21 22.73 19.42
C PHE A 169 4.62 23.13 19.00
N SER A 170 5.61 22.45 19.58
CA SER A 170 7.00 22.59 19.16
C SER A 170 7.34 21.78 17.91
N HIS A 171 6.67 20.64 17.72
CA HIS A 171 6.91 19.72 16.61
C HIS A 171 5.59 19.26 15.98
N VAL A 172 5.61 18.97 14.68
CA VAL A 172 4.47 18.46 13.93
C VAL A 172 4.89 17.25 13.10
N ILE A 173 4.08 16.18 13.18
CA ILE A 173 4.24 14.98 12.36
C ILE A 173 3.03 14.82 11.45
N ILE A 174 3.25 14.74 10.15
CA ILE A 174 2.24 14.56 9.12
C ILE A 174 2.14 13.07 8.82
N ALA A 175 1.02 12.43 9.24
CA ALA A 175 0.75 10.99 9.13
C ALA A 175 -0.64 10.71 8.54
N ILE A 176 -1.11 11.57 7.62
CA ILE A 176 -2.49 11.60 7.12
C ILE A 176 -2.86 10.48 6.15
N GLY A 177 -1.88 9.68 5.69
CA GLY A 177 -2.08 8.68 4.64
C GLY A 177 -2.25 9.29 3.24
N GLY A 178 -2.42 8.45 2.22
CA GLY A 178 -2.41 8.85 0.82
C GLY A 178 -3.74 9.39 0.29
N HIS A 179 -4.86 8.99 0.88
CA HIS A 179 -6.21 9.44 0.46
C HIS A 179 -6.63 10.81 1.02
N SER A 180 -5.75 11.48 1.73
CA SER A 180 -6.08 12.72 2.42
C SER A 180 -5.83 13.95 1.54
N ASN A 181 -6.53 15.04 1.85
CA ASN A 181 -6.27 16.33 1.27
C ASN A 181 -5.10 17.02 2.00
N PHE A 182 -4.16 17.56 1.24
CA PHE A 182 -2.98 18.29 1.74
C PHE A 182 -3.23 19.81 1.86
N ASP A 183 -4.47 20.28 1.78
CA ASP A 183 -4.81 21.71 1.78
C ASP A 183 -4.33 22.48 3.01
N PHE A 184 -4.26 21.82 4.16
CA PHE A 184 -3.74 22.41 5.40
C PHE A 184 -2.24 22.74 5.34
N LEU A 185 -1.50 22.21 4.35
CA LEU A 185 -0.09 22.50 4.08
C LEU A 185 0.13 23.61 3.04
N LYS A 186 -0.92 24.25 2.53
CA LYS A 186 -0.80 25.28 1.47
C LYS A 186 0.10 26.46 1.84
N ASN A 187 0.28 26.74 3.14
CA ASN A 187 1.17 27.80 3.61
C ASN A 187 2.66 27.41 3.55
N PHE A 188 2.94 26.14 3.25
CA PHE A 188 4.30 25.63 3.09
C PHE A 188 4.56 25.36 1.61
N GLU A 189 5.70 25.81 1.13
CA GLU A 189 6.15 25.57 -0.24
C GLU A 189 6.67 24.13 -0.38
N ILE A 190 5.77 23.16 -0.30
CA ILE A 190 6.06 21.72 -0.36
C ILE A 190 5.51 21.17 -1.67
N LYS A 191 6.36 20.48 -2.42
CA LYS A 191 5.96 19.79 -3.64
C LYS A 191 5.15 18.54 -3.28
N ILE A 192 3.90 18.50 -3.73
CA ILE A 192 3.01 17.36 -3.57
C ILE A 192 2.74 16.73 -4.94
N ILE A 193 2.99 15.44 -5.03
CA ILE A 193 2.66 14.65 -6.21
C ILE A 193 1.19 14.24 -6.09
N PRO A 194 0.31 14.60 -7.05
CA PRO A 194 -1.11 14.30 -6.95
C PRO A 194 -1.36 12.79 -6.75
N PRO A 195 -2.13 12.39 -5.73
CA PRO A 195 -2.46 10.99 -5.48
C PRO A 195 -3.22 10.36 -6.65
N LYS A 196 -2.86 9.13 -7.01
CA LYS A 196 -3.54 8.29 -7.98
C LYS A 196 -3.75 6.89 -7.41
N PRO A 197 -4.79 6.14 -7.84
CA PRO A 197 -5.00 4.76 -7.43
C PRO A 197 -3.79 3.87 -7.71
N SER A 198 -3.42 3.05 -6.72
CA SER A 198 -2.40 2.01 -6.79
C SER A 198 -2.92 0.73 -6.15
N LEU A 199 -2.39 -0.43 -6.52
CA LEU A 199 -2.85 -1.75 -6.06
C LEU A 199 -4.36 -1.94 -6.29
N VAL A 200 -4.81 -1.68 -7.50
CA VAL A 200 -6.22 -1.67 -7.88
C VAL A 200 -6.46 -2.51 -9.14
N GLY A 201 -7.65 -3.06 -9.29
CA GLY A 201 -8.06 -3.75 -10.51
C GLY A 201 -8.05 -2.81 -11.73
N LEU A 202 -7.79 -3.36 -12.90
CA LEU A 202 -7.68 -2.62 -14.15
C LEU A 202 -8.87 -2.92 -15.06
N ASN A 203 -9.54 -1.87 -15.50
CA ASN A 203 -10.61 -1.96 -16.49
C ASN A 203 -10.00 -2.18 -17.87
N THR A 204 -10.43 -3.23 -18.57
CA THR A 204 -9.95 -3.51 -19.92
C THR A 204 -11.06 -3.37 -20.97
N LYS A 205 -10.66 -3.10 -22.21
CA LYS A 205 -11.58 -3.07 -23.36
C LYS A 205 -12.11 -4.47 -23.66
N GLU A 206 -11.26 -5.49 -23.55
CA GLU A 206 -11.47 -6.89 -23.85
C GLU A 206 -12.08 -7.68 -22.67
N LYS A 207 -12.97 -7.06 -21.90
CA LYS A 207 -13.66 -7.70 -20.77
C LYS A 207 -14.70 -8.69 -21.24
N SER A 208 -14.88 -9.82 -20.50
CA SER A 208 -15.94 -10.78 -20.73
C SER A 208 -16.53 -11.30 -19.42
N LYS A 209 -17.85 -11.38 -19.34
CA LYS A 209 -18.55 -11.98 -18.20
C LYS A 209 -18.32 -13.48 -18.12
N GLU A 210 -18.10 -14.15 -19.25
CA GLU A 210 -17.95 -15.61 -19.35
C GLU A 210 -16.71 -16.13 -18.64
N ILE A 211 -15.63 -15.31 -18.57
CA ILE A 211 -14.39 -15.65 -17.89
C ILE A 211 -14.23 -14.96 -16.54
N SER A 212 -15.29 -14.29 -16.05
CA SER A 212 -15.24 -13.65 -14.73
C SER A 212 -15.09 -14.70 -13.63
N GLY A 213 -14.11 -14.48 -12.75
CA GLY A 213 -13.72 -15.41 -11.68
C GLY A 213 -12.62 -16.40 -12.06
N VAL A 214 -12.21 -16.45 -13.33
CA VAL A 214 -11.12 -17.33 -13.76
C VAL A 214 -9.78 -16.76 -13.27
N VAL A 215 -8.99 -17.61 -12.60
CA VAL A 215 -7.63 -17.30 -12.13
C VAL A 215 -6.60 -18.05 -12.96
N VAL A 216 -5.68 -17.35 -13.58
CA VAL A 216 -4.48 -17.92 -14.19
C VAL A 216 -3.33 -17.80 -13.17
N LYS A 217 -2.80 -18.94 -12.75
CA LYS A 217 -1.67 -18.99 -11.81
C LYS A 217 -0.37 -18.71 -12.55
N ASN A 218 0.52 -17.97 -11.90
CA ASN A 218 1.87 -17.68 -12.40
C ASN A 218 1.89 -17.06 -13.81
N ALA A 219 0.89 -16.25 -14.15
CA ALA A 219 0.95 -15.44 -15.37
C ALA A 219 2.10 -14.42 -15.28
N ASN A 220 2.73 -14.12 -16.41
CA ASN A 220 3.86 -13.21 -16.45
C ASN A 220 3.55 -11.94 -17.25
N TYR A 221 4.05 -10.83 -16.76
CA TYR A 221 4.09 -9.55 -17.45
C TYR A 221 5.47 -8.91 -17.25
N ASN A 222 6.28 -8.83 -18.29
CA ASN A 222 7.60 -8.18 -18.26
C ASN A 222 8.48 -8.62 -17.07
N GLY A 223 8.54 -9.93 -16.80
CA GLY A 223 9.31 -10.51 -15.71
C GLY A 223 8.60 -10.52 -14.34
N LEU A 224 7.45 -9.86 -14.20
CA LEU A 224 6.61 -9.98 -13.02
C LEU A 224 5.73 -11.22 -13.15
N THR A 225 5.87 -12.15 -12.23
CA THR A 225 5.05 -13.37 -12.20
C THR A 225 4.16 -13.38 -10.97
N ASP A 226 2.86 -13.60 -11.17
CA ASP A 226 1.88 -13.78 -10.10
C ASP A 226 0.51 -14.25 -10.66
N ASN A 227 -0.47 -14.44 -9.80
CA ASN A 227 -1.81 -14.83 -10.19
C ASN A 227 -2.57 -13.66 -10.85
N LEU A 228 -3.17 -13.93 -12.03
CA LEU A 228 -4.01 -13.00 -12.77
C LEU A 228 -5.47 -13.44 -12.66
N LEU A 229 -6.33 -12.58 -12.13
CA LEU A 229 -7.78 -12.82 -12.02
C LEU A 229 -8.51 -12.06 -13.12
N PHE A 230 -9.29 -12.76 -13.95
CA PHE A 230 -10.22 -12.13 -14.88
C PHE A 230 -11.54 -11.78 -14.16
N THR A 231 -12.06 -10.59 -14.43
CA THR A 231 -13.27 -10.05 -13.82
C THR A 231 -14.23 -9.54 -14.89
N HIS A 232 -15.46 -9.22 -14.50
CA HIS A 232 -16.46 -8.63 -15.41
C HIS A 232 -16.08 -7.23 -15.92
N PHE A 233 -15.14 -6.53 -15.26
CA PHE A 233 -14.64 -5.21 -15.68
C PHE A 233 -13.30 -5.27 -16.39
N GLY A 234 -12.56 -6.36 -16.29
CA GLY A 234 -11.23 -6.54 -16.85
C GLY A 234 -10.39 -7.53 -16.06
N ILE A 235 -9.32 -7.06 -15.42
CA ILE A 235 -8.39 -7.88 -14.66
C ILE A 235 -8.16 -7.35 -13.24
N SER A 236 -7.87 -8.28 -12.33
CA SER A 236 -7.58 -8.02 -10.93
C SER A 236 -6.57 -9.06 -10.40
N GLY A 237 -6.42 -9.16 -9.11
CA GLY A 237 -5.49 -10.10 -8.46
C GLY A 237 -4.07 -9.57 -8.36
N PRO A 238 -3.16 -10.33 -7.74
CA PRO A 238 -1.84 -9.85 -7.37
C PRO A 238 -1.02 -9.29 -8.54
N LEU A 239 -1.04 -9.96 -9.72
CA LEU A 239 -0.32 -9.45 -10.88
C LEU A 239 -0.88 -8.12 -11.39
N ALA A 240 -2.22 -8.00 -11.49
CA ALA A 240 -2.86 -6.75 -11.92
C ALA A 240 -2.58 -5.61 -10.92
N TYR A 241 -2.53 -5.89 -9.62
CA TYR A 241 -2.19 -4.92 -8.60
C TYR A 241 -0.75 -4.42 -8.72
N LYS A 242 0.23 -5.32 -8.93
CA LYS A 242 1.63 -4.93 -9.20
C LYS A 242 1.72 -4.03 -10.43
N ILE A 243 1.04 -4.40 -11.52
CA ILE A 243 1.01 -3.61 -12.75
C ILE A 243 0.36 -2.24 -12.51
N SER A 244 -0.78 -2.17 -11.83
CA SER A 244 -1.45 -0.90 -11.53
C SER A 244 -0.59 0.05 -10.70
N SER A 245 0.21 -0.48 -9.77
CA SER A 245 1.19 0.29 -9.01
C SER A 245 2.28 0.85 -9.92
N ILE A 246 2.97 0.01 -10.70
CA ILE A 246 4.05 0.44 -11.59
C ILE A 246 3.55 1.49 -12.59
N LYS A 247 2.36 1.26 -13.19
CA LYS A 247 1.75 2.09 -14.23
C LYS A 247 0.81 3.18 -13.70
N ALA A 248 0.80 3.45 -12.39
CA ALA A 248 -0.13 4.43 -11.80
C ALA A 248 -0.05 5.84 -12.42
N ARG A 249 1.06 6.18 -13.09
CA ARG A 249 1.28 7.47 -13.76
C ARG A 249 1.08 7.44 -15.27
N ASP A 250 0.90 6.25 -15.87
CA ASP A 250 0.69 6.13 -17.31
C ASP A 250 -0.68 6.69 -17.69
N ASN A 251 -0.76 7.23 -18.90
CA ASN A 251 -2.02 7.71 -19.45
C ASN A 251 -2.81 6.57 -20.09
N PHE A 252 -4.11 6.55 -19.87
CA PHE A 252 -5.01 5.63 -20.57
C PHE A 252 -5.36 6.12 -21.98
N PRO A 253 -5.57 5.22 -22.94
CA PRO A 253 -5.41 3.76 -22.87
C PRO A 253 -3.95 3.33 -23.05
N TYR A 254 -3.59 2.16 -22.49
CA TYR A 254 -2.34 1.48 -22.77
C TYR A 254 -2.52 -0.04 -22.91
N LYS A 255 -1.58 -0.71 -23.57
CA LYS A 255 -1.61 -2.15 -23.83
C LYS A 255 -0.74 -2.91 -22.84
N LEU A 256 -1.21 -4.10 -22.47
CA LEU A 256 -0.49 -5.09 -21.67
C LEU A 256 -0.44 -6.40 -22.44
N ASN A 257 0.72 -7.04 -22.49
CA ASN A 257 0.89 -8.36 -23.10
C ASN A 257 1.26 -9.36 -22.01
N PHE A 258 0.41 -10.38 -21.83
CA PHE A 258 0.60 -11.39 -20.81
C PHE A 258 1.07 -12.71 -21.41
N ASP A 259 2.07 -13.32 -20.79
CA ASP A 259 2.34 -14.73 -20.94
C ASP A 259 1.54 -15.49 -19.87
N LEU A 260 0.55 -16.26 -20.31
CA LEU A 260 -0.34 -17.00 -19.40
C LEU A 260 0.28 -18.29 -18.89
N HIS A 261 1.35 -18.76 -19.53
CA HIS A 261 2.09 -19.95 -19.15
C HIS A 261 3.57 -19.81 -19.52
N PRO A 262 4.41 -19.20 -18.68
CA PRO A 262 5.80 -18.85 -19.01
C PRO A 262 6.72 -20.04 -19.32
N GLN A 263 6.28 -21.26 -19.07
CA GLN A 263 7.05 -22.48 -19.40
C GLN A 263 6.86 -22.86 -20.86
N GLU A 264 7.90 -23.41 -21.46
CA GLU A 264 7.84 -23.87 -22.86
C GLU A 264 6.84 -25.03 -23.01
N ILE A 265 5.97 -24.92 -23.99
CA ILE A 265 4.97 -25.96 -24.34
C ILE A 265 5.33 -26.57 -25.69
N ASN A 266 5.72 -27.84 -25.72
CA ASN A 266 5.83 -28.60 -26.97
C ASN A 266 4.44 -29.01 -27.45
N LEU A 267 3.65 -28.05 -27.97
CA LEU A 267 2.29 -28.28 -28.40
C LEU A 267 2.20 -29.30 -29.56
N GLN A 268 3.22 -29.35 -30.44
CA GLN A 268 3.26 -30.33 -31.55
C GLN A 268 3.29 -31.77 -31.02
N GLU A 269 4.12 -32.05 -30.06
CA GLU A 269 4.20 -33.39 -29.45
C GLU A 269 2.90 -33.77 -28.71
N LEU A 270 2.31 -32.80 -28.00
CA LEU A 270 1.04 -33.01 -27.30
C LEU A 270 -0.12 -33.32 -28.23
N LEU A 271 -0.19 -32.65 -29.40
CA LEU A 271 -1.18 -32.90 -30.43
C LEU A 271 -0.96 -34.29 -31.04
N ASN A 272 0.28 -34.67 -31.36
CA ASN A 272 0.64 -35.97 -31.94
C ASN A 272 0.34 -37.14 -31.00
N THR A 273 0.61 -36.96 -29.69
CA THR A 273 0.37 -38.00 -28.69
C THR A 273 -1.08 -38.12 -28.25
N ASN A 274 -1.96 -37.16 -28.60
CA ASN A 274 -3.37 -37.14 -28.26
C ASN A 274 -4.28 -36.83 -29.45
N PRO A 275 -4.17 -37.56 -30.59
CA PRO A 275 -4.77 -37.17 -31.88
C PRO A 275 -6.31 -37.06 -31.84
N HIS A 276 -6.95 -37.82 -30.97
CA HIS A 276 -8.42 -37.90 -30.87
C HIS A 276 -9.01 -37.01 -29.75
N LYS A 277 -8.17 -36.33 -28.98
CA LYS A 277 -8.67 -35.38 -27.98
C LYS A 277 -8.98 -34.00 -28.58
N ASP A 278 -9.98 -33.35 -28.03
CA ASP A 278 -10.22 -31.94 -28.34
C ASP A 278 -9.08 -31.06 -27.81
N VAL A 279 -8.71 -30.00 -28.53
CA VAL A 279 -7.64 -29.08 -28.17
C VAL A 279 -7.82 -28.53 -26.75
N LYS A 280 -9.05 -28.16 -26.36
CA LYS A 280 -9.35 -27.70 -25.01
C LYS A 280 -8.91 -28.67 -23.90
N ASN A 281 -9.07 -29.98 -24.12
CA ASN A 281 -8.71 -31.01 -23.15
C ASN A 281 -7.16 -31.17 -23.05
N ILE A 282 -6.43 -30.79 -24.07
CA ILE A 282 -4.96 -30.77 -24.05
C ILE A 282 -4.48 -29.52 -23.32
N LEU A 283 -5.03 -28.35 -23.64
CA LEU A 283 -4.64 -27.06 -23.09
C LEU A 283 -5.06 -26.88 -21.64
N SER A 284 -6.08 -27.59 -21.16
CA SER A 284 -6.55 -27.50 -19.76
C SER A 284 -5.52 -27.95 -18.72
N LYS A 285 -4.41 -28.54 -19.15
CA LYS A 285 -3.25 -28.87 -18.29
C LYS A 285 -2.40 -27.63 -17.95
N PHE A 286 -2.49 -26.57 -18.75
CA PHE A 286 -1.64 -25.38 -18.69
C PHE A 286 -2.41 -24.15 -18.22
N ILE A 287 -3.65 -23.98 -18.69
CA ILE A 287 -4.51 -22.84 -18.34
C ILE A 287 -5.91 -23.32 -17.97
N PRO A 288 -6.68 -22.54 -17.18
CA PRO A 288 -8.03 -22.89 -16.79
C PRO A 288 -8.94 -23.12 -17.99
N HIS A 289 -9.72 -24.21 -17.95
CA HIS A 289 -10.61 -24.65 -19.04
C HIS A 289 -11.55 -23.55 -19.52
N GLY A 290 -12.11 -22.75 -18.59
CA GLY A 290 -13.02 -21.64 -18.93
C GLY A 290 -12.38 -20.53 -19.77
N LEU A 291 -11.03 -20.38 -19.74
CA LEU A 291 -10.34 -19.37 -20.52
C LEU A 291 -10.03 -19.83 -21.94
N ILE A 292 -9.93 -21.14 -22.21
CA ILE A 292 -9.47 -21.67 -23.50
C ILE A 292 -10.40 -21.24 -24.63
N LYS A 293 -11.71 -21.39 -24.46
CA LYS A 293 -12.68 -21.02 -25.52
C LYS A 293 -12.68 -19.51 -25.78
N TYR A 294 -12.48 -18.71 -24.75
CA TYR A 294 -12.32 -17.25 -24.90
C TYR A 294 -11.09 -16.89 -25.75
N LEU A 295 -9.96 -17.62 -25.58
CA LEU A 295 -8.71 -17.34 -26.29
C LEU A 295 -8.72 -17.79 -27.75
N ILE A 296 -9.26 -18.96 -28.04
CA ILE A 296 -9.11 -19.64 -29.35
C ILE A 296 -10.45 -19.99 -30.02
N GLY A 297 -11.58 -19.56 -29.46
CA GLY A 297 -12.92 -19.77 -30.05
C GLY A 297 -13.22 -21.25 -30.34
N ASP A 298 -13.81 -21.50 -31.50
CA ASP A 298 -14.24 -22.85 -31.93
C ASP A 298 -13.08 -23.84 -32.15
N ILE A 299 -11.83 -23.36 -32.26
CA ILE A 299 -10.63 -24.20 -32.32
C ILE A 299 -10.52 -25.08 -31.07
N ALA A 300 -11.06 -24.63 -29.93
CA ALA A 300 -11.11 -25.38 -28.69
C ALA A 300 -11.78 -26.77 -28.81
N ASP A 301 -12.76 -26.87 -29.67
CA ASP A 301 -13.60 -28.09 -29.89
C ASP A 301 -13.08 -28.93 -31.07
N ILE A 302 -12.00 -28.54 -31.75
CA ILE A 302 -11.41 -29.31 -32.85
C ILE A 302 -10.55 -30.45 -32.29
N LYS A 303 -10.55 -31.59 -32.96
CA LYS A 303 -9.65 -32.73 -32.64
C LYS A 303 -8.20 -32.40 -32.99
N ALA A 304 -7.26 -32.81 -32.12
CA ALA A 304 -5.83 -32.52 -32.24
C ALA A 304 -5.22 -32.86 -33.61
N HIS A 305 -5.59 -33.99 -34.21
CA HIS A 305 -5.09 -34.42 -35.52
C HIS A 305 -5.51 -33.50 -36.69
N LYS A 306 -6.47 -32.60 -36.49
CA LYS A 306 -6.92 -31.61 -37.49
C LYS A 306 -6.23 -30.29 -37.38
N ILE A 307 -5.35 -30.10 -36.41
CA ILE A 307 -4.64 -28.84 -36.18
C ILE A 307 -3.40 -28.78 -37.09
N ASP A 308 -3.39 -27.83 -37.99
CA ASP A 308 -2.22 -27.53 -38.82
C ASP A 308 -1.19 -26.66 -38.10
N GLY A 309 -0.03 -26.44 -38.74
CA GLY A 309 1.05 -25.64 -38.16
C GLY A 309 0.63 -24.20 -37.89
N LYS A 310 -0.16 -23.57 -38.77
CA LYS A 310 -0.61 -22.17 -38.58
C LYS A 310 -1.55 -22.03 -37.38
N THR A 311 -2.48 -22.97 -37.25
CA THR A 311 -3.41 -23.02 -36.12
C THR A 311 -2.69 -23.29 -34.81
N ARG A 312 -1.68 -24.18 -34.80
CA ARG A 312 -0.82 -24.43 -33.64
C ARG A 312 -0.08 -23.16 -33.22
N ASP A 313 0.53 -22.44 -34.16
CA ASP A 313 1.28 -21.22 -33.87
C ASP A 313 0.36 -20.09 -33.38
N PHE A 314 -0.86 -20.03 -33.90
CA PHE A 314 -1.91 -19.14 -33.37
C PHE A 314 -2.26 -19.47 -31.92
N ILE A 315 -2.49 -20.75 -31.59
CA ILE A 315 -2.75 -21.17 -30.20
C ILE A 315 -1.62 -20.74 -29.27
N LEU A 316 -0.37 -21.03 -29.62
CA LEU A 316 0.81 -20.64 -28.84
C LEU A 316 0.89 -19.12 -28.65
N SER A 317 0.62 -18.36 -29.72
CA SER A 317 0.61 -16.90 -29.61
C SER A 317 -0.43 -16.37 -28.63
N LYS A 318 -1.60 -17.01 -28.53
CA LYS A 318 -2.64 -16.64 -27.56
C LYS A 318 -2.30 -17.01 -26.13
N LEU A 319 -1.49 -18.04 -25.91
CA LEU A 319 -1.03 -18.43 -24.59
C LEU A 319 0.13 -17.54 -24.08
N HIS A 320 1.07 -17.20 -24.97
CA HIS A 320 2.29 -16.47 -24.58
C HIS A 320 2.22 -14.96 -24.85
N ASN A 321 1.21 -14.46 -25.53
CA ASN A 321 1.08 -13.03 -25.86
C ASN A 321 -0.39 -12.58 -25.89
N LEU A 322 -1.09 -12.72 -24.75
CA LEU A 322 -2.44 -12.19 -24.61
C LEU A 322 -2.37 -10.66 -24.46
N GLU A 323 -2.80 -9.94 -25.49
CA GLU A 323 -2.91 -8.48 -25.42
C GLU A 323 -4.24 -8.05 -24.78
N LEU A 324 -4.17 -7.17 -23.77
CA LEU A 324 -5.30 -6.47 -23.19
C LEU A 324 -5.08 -4.96 -23.21
N THR A 325 -6.12 -4.22 -23.55
CA THR A 325 -6.10 -2.74 -23.58
C THR A 325 -6.71 -2.19 -22.30
N VAL A 326 -5.89 -1.63 -21.42
CA VAL A 326 -6.35 -0.98 -20.18
C VAL A 326 -6.91 0.41 -20.51
N ILE A 327 -8.12 0.68 -20.01
CA ILE A 327 -8.85 1.94 -20.25
C ILE A 327 -9.13 2.73 -18.96
N GLY A 328 -8.72 2.21 -17.81
CA GLY A 328 -8.90 2.85 -16.51
C GLY A 328 -8.64 1.91 -15.35
N THR A 329 -8.78 2.43 -14.14
CA THR A 329 -8.76 1.65 -12.89
C THR A 329 -10.17 1.36 -12.42
N ASN A 330 -10.36 0.27 -11.66
CA ASN A 330 -11.66 -0.03 -11.04
C ASN A 330 -11.85 0.89 -9.83
N LYS A 331 -12.87 1.75 -9.88
CA LYS A 331 -13.12 2.76 -8.84
C LYS A 331 -13.68 2.11 -7.56
N GLY A 332 -13.19 2.58 -6.41
CA GLY A 332 -13.66 2.16 -5.08
C GLY A 332 -12.98 0.90 -4.54
N GLU A 333 -12.01 0.34 -5.26
CA GLU A 333 -11.18 -0.79 -4.82
C GLU A 333 -9.74 -0.37 -4.47
N GLU A 334 -9.45 0.94 -4.50
CA GLU A 334 -8.12 1.44 -4.20
C GLU A 334 -7.72 1.07 -2.77
N THR A 335 -6.66 0.27 -2.66
CA THR A 335 -6.10 -0.11 -1.37
C THR A 335 -5.01 0.86 -0.92
N VAL A 336 -4.29 1.43 -1.88
CA VAL A 336 -3.12 2.30 -1.68
C VAL A 336 -3.13 3.40 -2.74
N THR A 337 -2.50 4.53 -2.44
CA THR A 337 -2.31 5.63 -3.38
C THR A 337 -0.85 5.79 -3.79
N ALA A 338 -0.61 6.03 -5.08
CA ALA A 338 0.66 6.49 -5.62
C ALA A 338 0.67 8.02 -5.65
N GLY A 339 1.48 8.65 -4.82
CA GLY A 339 1.53 10.11 -4.67
C GLY A 339 1.74 10.53 -3.23
N GLY A 340 1.61 11.82 -2.94
CA GLY A 340 1.90 12.39 -1.64
C GLY A 340 3.04 13.40 -1.69
N ILE A 341 3.65 13.70 -0.56
CA ILE A 341 4.77 14.63 -0.46
C ILE A 341 5.97 14.07 -1.24
N ASP A 342 6.53 14.89 -2.13
CA ASP A 342 7.68 14.49 -2.94
C ASP A 342 8.89 14.20 -2.04
N LEU A 343 9.56 13.07 -2.27
CA LEU A 343 10.69 12.62 -1.46
C LEU A 343 11.91 13.56 -1.52
N SER A 344 11.99 14.41 -2.55
CA SER A 344 13.02 15.46 -2.61
C SER A 344 12.88 16.51 -1.52
N GLU A 345 11.68 16.67 -0.94
CA GLU A 345 11.42 17.60 0.17
C GLU A 345 11.83 17.03 1.54
N ILE A 346 12.07 15.73 1.65
CA ILE A 346 12.26 15.00 2.91
C ILE A 346 13.72 14.57 3.07
N ASN A 347 14.24 14.69 4.29
CA ASN A 347 15.48 14.05 4.68
C ASN A 347 15.23 12.56 5.03
N PRO A 348 15.78 11.58 4.28
CA PRO A 348 15.52 10.16 4.53
C PRO A 348 16.11 9.64 5.86
N LYS A 349 17.02 10.40 6.51
CA LYS A 349 17.63 10.00 7.77
C LYS A 349 16.81 10.41 9.00
N THR A 350 15.91 11.40 8.83
CA THR A 350 15.14 12.02 9.92
C THR A 350 13.64 12.07 9.68
N MET A 351 13.18 11.85 8.45
CA MET A 351 11.80 12.09 8.00
C MET A 351 11.38 13.56 8.07
N GLU A 352 12.29 14.49 8.36
CA GLU A 352 12.04 15.92 8.48
C GLU A 352 11.95 16.59 7.10
N LEU A 353 11.11 17.61 6.98
CA LEU A 353 11.08 18.49 5.81
C LEU A 353 12.39 19.31 5.75
N LYS A 354 13.11 19.26 4.61
CA LYS A 354 14.39 19.96 4.44
C LYS A 354 14.31 21.48 4.62
N LYS A 355 13.16 22.07 4.25
CA LYS A 355 12.94 23.52 4.33
C LYS A 355 12.36 23.99 5.66
N TYR A 356 11.80 23.09 6.45
CA TYR A 356 11.04 23.43 7.66
C TYR A 356 11.42 22.51 8.82
N GLN A 357 12.25 23.02 9.73
CA GLN A 357 12.64 22.30 10.94
C GLN A 357 11.42 21.95 11.78
N ASN A 358 11.47 20.81 12.47
CA ASN A 358 10.44 20.29 13.36
C ASN A 358 9.11 19.93 12.69
N ILE A 359 9.10 19.75 11.35
CA ILE A 359 7.99 19.16 10.61
C ILE A 359 8.47 17.83 10.00
N TYR A 360 7.85 16.75 10.40
CA TYR A 360 8.17 15.40 9.94
C TYR A 360 7.02 14.81 9.14
N CYS A 361 7.31 13.89 8.21
CA CYS A 361 6.30 13.24 7.37
C CYS A 361 6.51 11.73 7.37
N THR A 362 5.45 10.95 7.60
CA THR A 362 5.53 9.50 7.75
C THR A 362 4.46 8.75 6.98
N GLY A 363 4.74 7.47 6.70
CA GLY A 363 3.81 6.56 6.07
C GLY A 363 3.43 6.98 4.65
N GLU A 364 2.19 6.73 4.27
CA GLU A 364 1.64 6.95 2.93
C GLU A 364 1.35 8.45 2.63
N ALA A 365 1.60 9.37 3.58
CA ALA A 365 1.64 10.80 3.28
C ALA A 365 2.81 11.16 2.36
N LEU A 366 3.84 10.33 2.30
CA LEU A 366 4.98 10.40 1.39
C LEU A 366 4.63 9.77 0.04
N ASN A 367 5.29 10.20 -1.03
CA ASN A 367 5.19 9.56 -2.35
C ASN A 367 5.94 8.22 -2.36
N ILE A 368 5.49 7.29 -1.52
CA ILE A 368 6.00 5.93 -1.35
C ILE A 368 4.82 4.97 -1.38
N ASP A 369 4.88 3.96 -2.22
CA ASP A 369 3.98 2.82 -2.19
C ASP A 369 4.72 1.54 -2.58
N GLY A 370 4.45 0.48 -1.82
CA GLY A 370 4.96 -0.87 -2.03
C GLY A 370 3.93 -1.78 -2.67
N PHE A 371 4.36 -2.94 -3.13
CA PHE A 371 3.47 -4.00 -3.63
C PHE A 371 2.54 -4.53 -2.52
N CYS A 372 1.59 -5.39 -2.92
CA CYS A 372 0.83 -6.18 -1.95
C CYS A 372 1.76 -7.16 -1.22
N GLY A 373 1.55 -7.30 0.10
CA GLY A 373 2.37 -8.23 0.87
C GLY A 373 2.84 -7.71 2.23
N GLY A 374 2.24 -6.64 2.76
CA GLY A 374 2.64 -6.04 4.05
C GLY A 374 3.59 -4.84 3.91
N TYR A 375 4.11 -4.58 2.72
CA TYR A 375 5.11 -3.53 2.49
C TYR A 375 4.62 -2.12 2.85
N ASN A 376 3.38 -1.76 2.54
CA ASN A 376 2.85 -0.42 2.86
C ASN A 376 2.72 -0.20 4.37
N LEU A 377 2.39 -1.22 5.14
CA LEU A 377 2.40 -1.15 6.60
C LEU A 377 3.83 -1.10 7.13
N GLN A 378 4.76 -1.90 6.57
CA GLN A 378 6.18 -1.82 6.91
C GLN A 378 6.74 -0.40 6.74
N ASN A 379 6.45 0.27 5.61
CA ASN A 379 6.80 1.68 5.42
C ASN A 379 6.22 2.58 6.51
N ALA A 380 4.96 2.35 6.89
CA ALA A 380 4.32 3.14 7.95
C ALA A 380 5.03 2.99 9.31
N TRP A 381 5.41 1.77 9.68
CA TRP A 381 6.13 1.48 10.92
C TRP A 381 7.54 2.08 10.91
N SER A 382 8.29 1.83 9.85
CA SER A 382 9.69 2.24 9.72
C SER A 382 9.86 3.76 9.68
N THR A 383 9.03 4.46 8.92
CA THR A 383 9.07 5.92 8.85
C THR A 383 8.64 6.58 10.16
N ALA A 384 7.68 5.98 10.88
CA ALA A 384 7.28 6.43 12.22
C ALA A 384 8.44 6.32 13.22
N PHE A 385 9.17 5.19 13.19
CA PHE A 385 10.35 4.99 14.03
C PHE A 385 11.44 6.01 13.74
N VAL A 386 11.79 6.21 12.46
CA VAL A 386 12.86 7.16 12.07
C VAL A 386 12.50 8.60 12.45
N ALA A 387 11.23 9.00 12.33
CA ALA A 387 10.79 10.32 12.78
C ALA A 387 10.90 10.47 14.30
N LYS A 388 10.53 9.43 15.08
CA LYS A 388 10.70 9.41 16.54
C LYS A 388 12.17 9.55 16.91
N GLU A 389 13.07 8.75 16.33
CA GLU A 389 14.51 8.83 16.58
C GLU A 389 15.05 10.24 16.40
N ALA A 390 14.72 10.86 15.24
CA ALA A 390 15.17 12.21 14.96
C ALA A 390 14.70 13.24 16.00
N ILE A 391 13.47 13.12 16.49
CA ILE A 391 12.95 14.02 17.53
C ILE A 391 13.68 13.79 18.85
N THR A 392 13.94 12.52 19.20
CA THR A 392 14.63 12.17 20.46
C THR A 392 16.09 12.59 20.48
N ASP A 393 16.81 12.48 19.36
CA ASP A 393 18.24 12.79 19.27
C ASP A 393 18.51 14.31 19.33
N PHE A 394 17.54 15.17 19.00
CA PHE A 394 17.66 16.62 18.97
C PHE A 394 16.95 17.31 20.16
N SER A 395 16.33 16.58 21.07
CA SER A 395 15.68 17.07 22.28
C SER A 395 16.54 16.88 23.53
#